data_b6e93d2f2f06b2a7c97e333e96cfafdd
#
_entry.id   b6e93d2f2f06b2a7c97e333e96cfafdd
#
_cell.length_a   1.000
_cell.length_b   1.000
_cell.length_c   1.000
_cell.angle_alpha   90.00
_cell.angle_beta   90.00
_cell.angle_gamma   90.00
#
_symmetry.space_group_name_H-M   'P 1'
#
loop_
_entity.id
_entity.type
_entity.pdbx_description
1 polymer ?
#
loop_
_entity_poly.entity_id
_entity_poly.type
_entity_poly.pdbx_seq_one_letter_code
_entity_poly.pdbx_strand_id
1 'polypeptide(L)'
;MAQKNNVKQVAEFPGLHVVMPIDLQLPEDAAVSFSPSSLTQYINVLRQNWRQGTVGCKDRGEVAFSNKKPWKQKGTGRARVGSIRSPLWRKGGVIFGPQLRTRTLKVSQQSKQNVLKALLFDRLQRQKIVALDWQMDGNAPKTSLACAQLKQVGLHDKKVVLFVPAHDYQLQASCANIPNIKMYLFDQPNAYALSQGDFWVYLKRDSDLFKQMVGAWI
;
A
#
# COMPACT_ATOMS: atom_id res chain seq x y z
N MET A 1 -22.80 -0.26 21.95
CA MET A 1 -23.87 0.65 21.46
C MET A 1 -23.37 1.83 20.60
N ALA A 2 -22.10 2.23 20.66
CA ALA A 2 -21.56 3.36 19.88
C ALA A 2 -21.36 3.11 18.37
N GLN A 3 -21.33 1.86 17.92
CA GLN A 3 -21.07 1.54 16.50
C GLN A 3 -22.33 1.68 15.59
N LYS A 4 -23.53 1.65 16.14
CA LYS A 4 -24.77 1.79 15.35
C LYS A 4 -25.07 3.23 14.89
N ASN A 5 -24.52 4.23 15.58
CA ASN A 5 -24.82 5.65 15.27
C ASN A 5 -24.02 6.20 14.08
N ASN A 6 -22.83 5.61 13.77
CA ASN A 6 -22.02 6.07 12.62
C ASN A 6 -22.56 5.60 11.26
N VAL A 7 -23.36 4.54 11.23
CA VAL A 7 -23.90 3.98 9.98
C VAL A 7 -25.10 4.78 9.48
N LYS A 8 -25.93 5.29 10.39
CA LYS A 8 -27.09 6.12 10.02
C LYS A 8 -26.70 7.48 9.43
N GLN A 9 -25.56 8.06 9.86
CA GLN A 9 -25.11 9.37 9.35
C GLN A 9 -24.64 9.36 7.90
N VAL A 10 -24.18 8.21 7.37
CA VAL A 10 -23.65 8.12 6.01
C VAL A 10 -24.79 8.02 4.97
N ALA A 11 -25.95 7.49 5.34
CA ALA A 11 -27.09 7.30 4.44
C ALA A 11 -27.92 8.57 4.16
N GLU A 12 -27.68 9.66 4.91
CA GLU A 12 -28.50 10.88 4.84
C GLU A 12 -27.96 11.95 3.87
N PHE A 13 -26.80 11.74 3.25
CA PHE A 13 -26.22 12.73 2.35
C PHE A 13 -26.69 12.55 0.90
N PRO A 14 -27.17 13.61 0.24
CA PRO A 14 -27.57 13.54 -1.17
C PRO A 14 -26.37 13.22 -2.08
N GLY A 15 -26.57 12.30 -3.01
CA GLY A 15 -25.53 11.84 -3.95
C GLY A 15 -24.65 10.70 -3.44
N LEU A 16 -24.94 10.13 -2.26
CA LEU A 16 -24.22 9.03 -1.68
C LEU A 16 -25.06 7.75 -1.75
N HIS A 17 -24.57 6.76 -2.47
CA HIS A 17 -25.19 5.44 -2.54
C HIS A 17 -24.32 4.41 -1.81
N VAL A 18 -24.86 3.87 -0.71
CA VAL A 18 -24.24 2.75 -0.01
C VAL A 18 -24.44 1.49 -0.84
N VAL A 19 -23.35 0.80 -1.15
CA VAL A 19 -23.37 -0.43 -1.95
C VAL A 19 -23.78 -1.60 -1.09
N MET A 20 -24.80 -2.32 -1.52
CA MET A 20 -25.28 -3.54 -0.87
C MET A 20 -24.70 -4.79 -1.56
N PRO A 21 -24.64 -5.94 -0.88
CA PRO A 21 -24.19 -7.20 -1.50
C PRO A 21 -24.97 -7.58 -2.76
N ILE A 22 -26.26 -7.23 -2.80
CA ILE A 22 -27.16 -7.48 -3.94
C ILE A 22 -26.71 -6.71 -5.18
N ASP A 23 -26.20 -5.49 -5.02
CA ASP A 23 -25.73 -4.65 -6.13
C ASP A 23 -24.51 -5.25 -6.82
N LEU A 24 -23.73 -6.06 -6.08
CA LEU A 24 -22.53 -6.75 -6.57
C LEU A 24 -22.78 -8.18 -7.05
N GLN A 25 -24.03 -8.68 -6.97
CA GLN A 25 -24.40 -10.06 -7.32
C GLN A 25 -23.54 -11.11 -6.60
N LEU A 26 -23.24 -10.86 -5.34
CA LEU A 26 -22.42 -11.78 -4.52
C LEU A 26 -23.26 -12.99 -4.09
N PRO A 27 -22.71 -14.21 -4.16
CA PRO A 27 -23.37 -15.39 -3.60
C PRO A 27 -23.51 -15.24 -2.06
N GLU A 28 -24.67 -15.60 -1.54
CA GLU A 28 -24.98 -15.50 -0.10
C GLU A 28 -24.01 -16.31 0.79
N ASP A 29 -23.49 -17.42 0.27
CA ASP A 29 -22.55 -18.32 0.96
C ASP A 29 -21.07 -17.89 0.85
N ALA A 30 -20.77 -16.75 0.25
CA ALA A 30 -19.40 -16.32 0.00
C ALA A 30 -18.67 -15.79 1.25
N ALA A 31 -19.27 -15.85 2.43
CA ALA A 31 -18.62 -15.50 3.69
C ALA A 31 -17.44 -16.44 3.97
N VAL A 32 -16.25 -16.04 3.58
CA VAL A 32 -15.03 -16.80 3.86
C VAL A 32 -14.64 -16.61 5.30
N SER A 33 -14.42 -17.73 6.01
CA SER A 33 -13.79 -17.68 7.33
C SER A 33 -12.40 -17.06 7.21
N PHE A 34 -12.27 -15.88 7.74
CA PHE A 34 -11.07 -15.07 7.63
C PHE A 34 -10.13 -15.32 8.80
N SER A 35 -8.91 -15.72 8.51
CA SER A 35 -7.85 -15.74 9.51
C SER A 35 -7.09 -14.40 9.52
N PRO A 36 -7.09 -13.66 10.65
CA PRO A 36 -6.30 -12.42 10.76
C PRO A 36 -4.82 -12.61 10.44
N SER A 37 -4.29 -13.82 10.66
CA SER A 37 -2.90 -14.16 10.33
C SER A 37 -2.61 -14.10 8.84
N SER A 38 -3.55 -14.51 7.98
CA SER A 38 -3.40 -14.46 6.52
C SER A 38 -3.29 -13.02 5.99
N LEU A 39 -4.09 -12.10 6.53
CA LEU A 39 -3.99 -10.67 6.20
C LEU A 39 -2.64 -10.11 6.62
N THR A 40 -2.23 -10.39 7.86
CA THR A 40 -0.93 -9.93 8.40
C THR A 40 0.23 -10.46 7.56
N GLN A 41 0.19 -11.73 7.18
CA GLN A 41 1.21 -12.33 6.31
C GLN A 41 1.26 -11.63 4.95
N TYR A 42 0.11 -11.40 4.32
CA TYR A 42 0.06 -10.73 3.01
C TYR A 42 0.58 -9.29 3.09
N ILE A 43 0.18 -8.53 4.10
CA ILE A 43 0.66 -7.16 4.31
C ILE A 43 2.18 -7.13 4.55
N ASN A 44 2.71 -8.05 5.35
CA ASN A 44 4.14 -8.14 5.61
C ASN A 44 4.93 -8.47 4.34
N VAL A 45 4.41 -9.36 3.49
CA VAL A 45 5.00 -9.69 2.19
C VAL A 45 5.02 -8.46 1.28
N LEU A 46 3.92 -7.72 1.17
CA LEU A 46 3.88 -6.48 0.37
C LEU A 46 4.90 -5.46 0.88
N ARG A 47 4.94 -5.20 2.19
CA ARG A 47 5.89 -4.25 2.80
C ARG A 47 7.34 -4.68 2.61
N GLN A 48 7.62 -5.98 2.68
CA GLN A 48 8.97 -6.50 2.44
C GLN A 48 9.38 -6.34 0.98
N ASN A 49 8.47 -6.60 0.04
CA ASN A 49 8.75 -6.50 -1.40
C ASN A 49 8.94 -5.04 -1.89
N TRP A 50 8.38 -4.07 -1.16
CA TRP A 50 8.60 -2.64 -1.46
C TRP A 50 9.97 -2.12 -1.00
N ARG A 51 10.70 -2.90 -0.19
CA ARG A 51 12.05 -2.49 0.24
C ARG A 51 13.04 -2.64 -0.91
N GLN A 52 13.76 -1.58 -1.19
CA GLN A 52 14.78 -1.55 -2.23
C GLN A 52 16.03 -2.36 -1.88
N GLY A 53 16.35 -2.51 -0.59
CA GLY A 53 17.44 -3.34 -0.11
C GLY A 53 18.85 -2.85 -0.45
N THR A 54 19.03 -1.54 -0.62
CA THR A 54 20.28 -0.90 -1.05
C THR A 54 21.29 -0.69 0.08
N VAL A 55 20.98 -1.09 1.30
CA VAL A 55 21.91 -0.97 2.43
C VAL A 55 23.06 -1.94 2.26
N GLY A 56 24.27 -1.42 2.21
CA GLY A 56 25.50 -2.22 2.09
C GLY A 56 26.67 -1.55 2.76
N CYS A 57 27.59 -2.36 3.31
CA CYS A 57 28.89 -1.91 3.80
C CYS A 57 29.97 -2.53 2.93
N LYS A 58 31.06 -1.79 2.72
CA LYS A 58 32.21 -2.30 1.99
C LYS A 58 32.98 -3.29 2.83
N ASP A 59 33.23 -4.45 2.28
CA ASP A 59 34.13 -5.44 2.86
C ASP A 59 35.61 -5.09 2.61
N ARG A 60 36.50 -5.92 3.10
CA ARG A 60 37.95 -5.73 2.92
C ARG A 60 38.38 -5.68 1.45
N GLY A 61 37.70 -6.39 0.56
CA GLY A 61 37.98 -6.42 -0.88
C GLY A 61 37.56 -5.14 -1.60
N GLU A 62 36.44 -4.56 -1.14
CA GLU A 62 35.78 -3.42 -1.79
C GLU A 62 36.33 -2.05 -1.36
N VAL A 63 37.04 -1.99 -0.23
CA VAL A 63 37.64 -0.74 0.26
C VAL A 63 38.80 -0.32 -0.64
N ALA A 64 38.72 0.91 -1.17
CA ALA A 64 39.76 1.50 -2.00
C ALA A 64 40.95 1.94 -1.17
N PHE A 65 42.02 1.16 -1.19
CA PHE A 65 43.32 1.47 -0.61
C PHE A 65 44.42 0.82 -1.41
N SER A 66 45.67 1.26 -1.18
CA SER A 66 46.87 0.64 -1.74
C SER A 66 47.01 -0.79 -1.31
N ASN A 67 47.45 -1.68 -2.23
CA ASN A 67 47.80 -3.07 -1.92
C ASN A 67 49.21 -3.21 -1.33
N LYS A 68 49.98 -2.10 -1.23
CA LYS A 68 51.32 -2.10 -0.68
C LYS A 68 51.30 -2.50 0.80
N LYS A 69 52.19 -3.42 1.19
CA LYS A 69 52.39 -3.77 2.58
C LYS A 69 52.91 -2.55 3.35
N PRO A 70 52.31 -2.16 4.52
CA PRO A 70 52.65 -0.94 5.23
C PRO A 70 54.08 -0.88 5.71
N TRP A 71 54.66 -2.01 6.16
CA TRP A 71 56.06 -2.13 6.60
C TRP A 71 56.60 -3.55 6.44
N LYS A 72 57.90 -3.74 6.59
CA LYS A 72 58.57 -5.01 6.49
C LYS A 72 58.07 -6.01 7.55
N GLN A 73 58.14 -7.33 7.23
CA GLN A 73 57.61 -8.41 8.07
C GLN A 73 58.26 -8.51 9.44
N LYS A 74 59.56 -8.15 9.57
CA LYS A 74 60.37 -8.20 10.77
C LYS A 74 61.24 -6.95 10.86
N GLY A 75 61.78 -6.62 12.07
CA GLY A 75 62.75 -5.53 12.28
C GLY A 75 62.16 -4.13 12.44
N THR A 76 60.83 -4.00 12.65
CA THR A 76 60.19 -2.68 12.84
C THR A 76 59.67 -2.43 14.26
N GLY A 77 59.74 -3.41 15.15
CA GLY A 77 59.18 -3.33 16.50
C GLY A 77 57.67 -3.18 16.59
N ARG A 78 56.98 -3.27 15.42
CA ARG A 78 55.51 -3.11 15.33
C ARG A 78 54.84 -4.46 15.08
N ALA A 79 53.54 -4.56 15.37
CA ALA A 79 52.74 -5.73 15.04
C ALA A 79 52.76 -5.99 13.55
N ARG A 80 52.74 -7.26 13.16
CA ARG A 80 52.74 -7.68 11.76
C ARG A 80 51.44 -7.29 11.07
N VAL A 81 51.50 -6.61 9.91
CA VAL A 81 50.37 -6.16 9.15
C VAL A 81 50.52 -6.45 7.67
N GLY A 82 49.52 -7.06 7.06
CA GLY A 82 49.52 -7.38 5.64
C GLY A 82 48.87 -6.32 4.76
N SER A 83 47.82 -5.68 5.27
CA SER A 83 47.00 -4.69 4.52
C SER A 83 46.34 -3.68 5.44
N ILE A 84 46.30 -2.45 5.01
CA ILE A 84 45.58 -1.35 5.69
C ILE A 84 44.05 -1.54 5.59
N ARG A 85 43.57 -2.33 4.63
CA ARG A 85 42.15 -2.64 4.48
C ARG A 85 41.58 -3.55 5.58
N SER A 86 42.45 -4.07 6.45
CA SER A 86 42.02 -4.96 7.53
C SER A 86 40.96 -4.30 8.42
N PRO A 87 39.94 -5.03 8.88
CA PRO A 87 38.89 -4.51 9.75
C PRO A 87 39.43 -4.01 11.13
N LEU A 88 40.65 -4.39 11.50
CA LEU A 88 41.34 -3.91 12.71
C LEU A 88 41.76 -2.44 12.61
N TRP A 89 41.81 -1.90 11.41
CA TRP A 89 42.21 -0.53 11.14
C TRP A 89 41.02 0.42 11.02
N ARG A 90 41.25 1.66 11.44
CA ARG A 90 40.28 2.74 11.13
C ARG A 90 40.13 2.88 9.62
N LYS A 91 38.90 3.01 9.12
CA LYS A 91 38.58 3.01 7.69
C LYS A 91 38.87 1.68 6.95
N GLY A 92 39.15 0.60 7.67
CA GLY A 92 39.19 -0.75 7.08
C GLY A 92 37.82 -1.29 6.72
N GLY A 93 37.79 -2.45 6.04
CA GLY A 93 36.52 -3.10 5.67
C GLY A 93 35.74 -3.62 6.86
N VAL A 94 34.43 -3.73 6.70
CA VAL A 94 33.52 -4.27 7.71
C VAL A 94 33.38 -5.78 7.54
N ILE A 95 33.46 -6.53 8.65
CA ILE A 95 33.21 -7.98 8.64
C ILE A 95 31.73 -8.21 8.88
N PHE A 96 31.10 -9.05 8.04
CA PHE A 96 29.67 -9.40 8.14
C PHE A 96 28.73 -8.18 8.23
N GLY A 97 29.09 -7.08 7.57
CA GLY A 97 28.21 -5.95 7.42
C GLY A 97 26.98 -6.26 6.54
N PRO A 98 25.98 -5.37 6.55
CA PRO A 98 24.84 -5.52 5.65
C PRO A 98 25.31 -5.56 4.20
N GLN A 99 24.75 -6.47 3.43
CA GLN A 99 25.01 -6.62 2.01
C GLN A 99 23.79 -6.19 1.19
N LEU A 100 24.03 -5.63 0.01
CA LEU A 100 22.97 -5.32 -0.95
C LEU A 100 22.19 -6.58 -1.27
N ARG A 101 20.89 -6.60 -1.00
CA ARG A 101 20.04 -7.76 -1.28
C ARG A 101 18.62 -7.36 -1.56
N THR A 102 18.02 -7.96 -2.55
CA THR A 102 16.58 -7.95 -2.77
C THR A 102 16.01 -9.24 -2.18
N ARG A 103 15.06 -9.10 -1.26
CA ARG A 103 14.36 -10.25 -0.67
C ARG A 103 12.90 -10.17 -1.08
N THR A 104 12.52 -10.94 -2.08
CA THR A 104 11.14 -11.08 -2.52
C THR A 104 10.49 -12.28 -1.84
N LEU A 105 9.34 -12.03 -1.22
CA LEU A 105 8.49 -13.06 -0.64
C LEU A 105 7.28 -13.30 -1.54
N LYS A 106 6.79 -14.53 -1.58
CA LYS A 106 5.62 -14.91 -2.38
C LYS A 106 4.49 -15.37 -1.46
N VAL A 107 3.27 -15.04 -1.84
CA VAL A 107 2.02 -15.56 -1.25
C VAL A 107 1.25 -16.23 -2.37
N SER A 108 0.59 -17.35 -2.09
CA SER A 108 -0.23 -18.05 -3.07
C SER A 108 -1.35 -17.14 -3.58
N GLN A 109 -1.76 -17.30 -4.82
CA GLN A 109 -2.81 -16.50 -5.43
C GLN A 109 -4.15 -16.70 -4.71
N GLN A 110 -4.49 -17.93 -4.37
CA GLN A 110 -5.69 -18.24 -3.60
C GLN A 110 -5.71 -17.54 -2.23
N SER A 111 -4.56 -17.48 -1.52
CA SER A 111 -4.49 -16.75 -0.25
C SER A 111 -4.70 -15.25 -0.44
N LYS A 112 -4.18 -14.66 -1.52
CA LYS A 112 -4.42 -13.25 -1.86
C LYS A 112 -5.90 -12.98 -2.12
N GLN A 113 -6.54 -13.80 -2.94
CA GLN A 113 -7.97 -13.70 -3.25
C GLN A 113 -8.82 -13.83 -1.99
N ASN A 114 -8.56 -14.83 -1.15
CA ASN A 114 -9.29 -15.04 0.11
C ASN A 114 -9.18 -13.81 1.04
N VAL A 115 -8.00 -13.18 1.12
CA VAL A 115 -7.81 -11.97 1.92
C VAL A 115 -8.59 -10.80 1.34
N LEU A 116 -8.57 -10.59 0.02
CA LEU A 116 -9.30 -9.50 -0.64
C LEU A 116 -10.82 -9.71 -0.50
N LYS A 117 -11.30 -10.94 -0.70
CA LYS A 117 -12.69 -11.33 -0.39
C LYS A 117 -13.09 -10.95 1.02
N ALA A 118 -12.33 -11.37 2.00
CA ALA A 118 -12.63 -11.14 3.41
C ALA A 118 -12.68 -9.64 3.76
N LEU A 119 -11.76 -8.83 3.20
CA LEU A 119 -11.78 -7.37 3.36
C LEU A 119 -13.03 -6.77 2.72
N LEU A 120 -13.44 -7.23 1.55
CA LEU A 120 -14.66 -6.79 0.88
C LEU A 120 -15.89 -7.06 1.74
N PHE A 121 -16.04 -8.30 2.24
CA PHE A 121 -17.17 -8.67 3.11
C PHE A 121 -17.20 -7.87 4.42
N ASP A 122 -16.05 -7.66 5.07
CA ASP A 122 -15.97 -6.79 6.25
C ASP A 122 -16.48 -5.37 5.96
N ARG A 123 -16.09 -4.80 4.82
CA ARG A 123 -16.53 -3.45 4.41
C ARG A 123 -18.00 -3.40 4.03
N LEU A 124 -18.52 -4.43 3.36
CA LEU A 124 -19.94 -4.54 3.04
C LEU A 124 -20.80 -4.67 4.30
N GLN A 125 -20.43 -5.55 5.24
CA GLN A 125 -21.15 -5.72 6.51
C GLN A 125 -21.19 -4.41 7.32
N ARG A 126 -20.11 -3.63 7.26
CA ARG A 126 -20.01 -2.33 7.93
C ARG A 126 -20.63 -1.20 7.12
N GLN A 127 -21.16 -1.45 5.93
CA GLN A 127 -21.73 -0.44 5.02
C GLN A 127 -20.73 0.70 4.72
N LYS A 128 -19.47 0.35 4.49
CA LYS A 128 -18.37 1.31 4.24
C LYS A 128 -17.94 1.36 2.77
N ILE A 129 -18.72 0.80 1.86
CA ILE A 129 -18.51 0.91 0.43
C ILE A 129 -19.56 1.86 -0.12
N VAL A 130 -19.11 2.89 -0.82
CA VAL A 130 -19.96 4.00 -1.25
C VAL A 130 -19.70 4.35 -2.69
N ALA A 131 -20.77 4.46 -3.47
CA ALA A 131 -20.74 5.00 -4.82
C ALA A 131 -21.07 6.50 -4.76
N LEU A 132 -20.21 7.34 -5.31
CA LEU A 132 -20.43 8.77 -5.42
C LEU A 132 -20.97 9.13 -6.81
N ASP A 133 -22.03 9.91 -6.83
CA ASP A 133 -22.50 10.56 -8.04
C ASP A 133 -21.82 11.91 -8.17
N TRP A 134 -20.62 11.90 -8.74
CA TRP A 134 -19.82 13.09 -8.89
C TRP A 134 -19.35 13.24 -10.34
N GLN A 135 -19.68 14.36 -10.93
CA GLN A 135 -19.19 14.77 -12.25
C GLN A 135 -18.23 15.95 -12.08
N MET A 136 -17.12 15.87 -12.76
CA MET A 136 -16.16 16.98 -12.79
C MET A 136 -16.58 17.96 -13.89
N ASP A 137 -17.15 19.08 -13.48
CA ASP A 137 -17.48 20.16 -14.39
C ASP A 137 -16.21 20.96 -14.73
N GLY A 138 -15.72 20.82 -15.95
CA GLY A 138 -14.61 21.62 -16.48
C GLY A 138 -13.40 20.82 -16.97
N ASN A 139 -12.62 21.49 -17.84
CA ASN A 139 -11.45 20.90 -18.49
C ASN A 139 -10.17 20.90 -17.61
N ALA A 140 -10.21 21.48 -16.40
CA ALA A 140 -9.03 21.62 -15.54
C ALA A 140 -9.24 20.94 -14.18
N PRO A 141 -8.23 20.21 -13.66
CA PRO A 141 -8.31 19.61 -12.33
C PRO A 141 -8.35 20.69 -11.24
N LYS A 142 -9.29 20.57 -10.30
CA LYS A 142 -9.45 21.52 -9.17
C LYS A 142 -9.63 20.78 -7.86
N THR A 143 -8.65 20.89 -6.97
CA THR A 143 -8.68 20.29 -5.63
C THR A 143 -9.76 20.91 -4.73
N SER A 144 -10.09 22.20 -4.92
CA SER A 144 -11.13 22.88 -4.15
C SER A 144 -12.50 22.26 -4.37
N LEU A 145 -12.84 21.90 -5.63
CA LEU A 145 -14.09 21.23 -5.95
C LEU A 145 -14.14 19.81 -5.34
N ALA A 146 -13.04 19.08 -5.41
CA ALA A 146 -12.93 17.77 -4.78
C ALA A 146 -13.16 17.84 -3.26
N CYS A 147 -12.52 18.80 -2.59
CA CYS A 147 -12.72 19.03 -1.16
C CYS A 147 -14.16 19.44 -0.83
N ALA A 148 -14.79 20.30 -1.64
CA ALA A 148 -16.16 20.71 -1.43
C ALA A 148 -17.14 19.54 -1.52
N GLN A 149 -16.99 18.68 -2.52
CA GLN A 149 -17.79 17.46 -2.69
C GLN A 149 -17.62 16.50 -1.51
N LEU A 150 -16.38 16.27 -1.06
CA LEU A 150 -16.12 15.41 0.10
C LEU A 150 -16.70 15.96 1.40
N LYS A 151 -16.73 17.29 1.55
CA LYS A 151 -17.39 17.95 2.69
C LYS A 151 -18.90 17.78 2.63
N GLN A 152 -19.51 17.94 1.47
CA GLN A 152 -20.95 17.75 1.28
C GLN A 152 -21.37 16.31 1.62
N VAL A 153 -20.52 15.33 1.29
CA VAL A 153 -20.75 13.90 1.55
C VAL A 153 -20.34 13.48 2.97
N GLY A 154 -19.71 14.37 3.76
CA GLY A 154 -19.25 14.04 5.12
C GLY A 154 -18.06 13.10 5.22
N LEU A 155 -17.30 12.95 4.13
CA LEU A 155 -16.12 12.08 4.06
C LEU A 155 -14.78 12.82 4.23
N HIS A 156 -14.79 14.14 4.38
CA HIS A 156 -13.59 14.98 4.43
C HIS A 156 -12.59 14.57 5.54
N ASP A 157 -13.08 14.20 6.72
CA ASP A 157 -12.24 13.83 7.87
C ASP A 157 -12.00 12.33 8.00
N LYS A 158 -12.50 11.53 7.06
CA LYS A 158 -12.36 10.08 7.05
C LYS A 158 -11.24 9.65 6.13
N LYS A 159 -10.61 8.51 6.44
CA LYS A 159 -9.64 7.90 5.54
C LYS A 159 -10.38 7.19 4.42
N VAL A 160 -10.24 7.71 3.22
CA VAL A 160 -10.95 7.23 2.03
C VAL A 160 -9.98 6.55 1.08
N VAL A 161 -10.34 5.36 0.62
CA VAL A 161 -9.73 4.71 -0.53
C VAL A 161 -10.62 4.99 -1.73
N LEU A 162 -10.13 5.80 -2.66
CA LEU A 162 -10.83 6.15 -3.88
C LEU A 162 -10.32 5.28 -5.02
N PHE A 163 -11.23 4.53 -5.64
CA PHE A 163 -10.93 3.76 -6.84
C PHE A 163 -11.13 4.63 -8.08
N VAL A 164 -10.11 4.67 -8.93
CA VAL A 164 -10.09 5.53 -10.12
C VAL A 164 -9.65 4.73 -11.34
N PRO A 165 -10.28 4.93 -12.51
CA PRO A 165 -9.77 4.34 -13.74
C PRO A 165 -8.45 4.99 -14.17
N ALA A 166 -7.59 4.24 -14.87
CA ALA A 166 -6.26 4.71 -15.26
C ALA A 166 -6.29 5.94 -16.18
N HIS A 167 -7.33 6.10 -16.97
CA HIS A 167 -7.47 7.17 -17.96
C HIS A 167 -8.04 8.49 -17.39
N ASP A 168 -8.51 8.52 -16.14
CA ASP A 168 -9.09 9.71 -15.53
C ASP A 168 -8.04 10.56 -14.80
N TYR A 169 -7.19 11.22 -15.55
CA TYR A 169 -6.13 12.08 -15.02
C TYR A 169 -6.67 13.31 -14.28
N GLN A 170 -7.84 13.82 -14.65
CA GLN A 170 -8.44 14.99 -14.00
C GLN A 170 -8.83 14.69 -12.56
N LEU A 171 -9.52 13.58 -12.33
CA LEU A 171 -9.88 13.13 -11.00
C LEU A 171 -8.64 12.83 -10.15
N GLN A 172 -7.67 12.13 -10.75
CA GLN A 172 -6.41 11.81 -10.06
C GLN A 172 -5.68 13.08 -9.63
N ALA A 173 -5.49 14.05 -10.51
CA ALA A 173 -4.83 15.32 -10.19
C ALA A 173 -5.61 16.16 -9.17
N SER A 174 -6.96 16.14 -9.21
CA SER A 174 -7.81 16.87 -8.27
C SER A 174 -7.73 16.32 -6.84
N CYS A 175 -7.61 14.99 -6.69
CA CYS A 175 -7.62 14.33 -5.39
C CYS A 175 -6.22 14.06 -4.82
N ALA A 176 -5.15 14.11 -5.63
CA ALA A 176 -3.79 13.74 -5.22
C ALA A 176 -3.25 14.50 -4.00
N ASN A 177 -3.61 15.77 -3.86
CA ASN A 177 -3.12 16.62 -2.77
C ASN A 177 -3.95 16.53 -1.47
N ILE A 178 -5.02 15.73 -1.43
CA ILE A 178 -5.88 15.61 -0.26
C ILE A 178 -5.32 14.51 0.66
N PRO A 179 -4.88 14.82 1.90
CA PRO A 179 -4.13 13.89 2.73
C PRO A 179 -4.93 12.66 3.18
N ASN A 180 -6.25 12.80 3.33
CA ASN A 180 -7.12 11.73 3.81
C ASN A 180 -7.58 10.79 2.70
N ILE A 181 -7.27 11.09 1.43
CA ILE A 181 -7.64 10.27 0.28
C ILE A 181 -6.41 9.52 -0.22
N LYS A 182 -6.57 8.23 -0.41
CA LYS A 182 -5.61 7.40 -1.13
C LYS A 182 -6.28 6.85 -2.37
N MET A 183 -5.71 7.16 -3.53
CA MET A 183 -6.22 6.70 -4.82
C MET A 183 -5.56 5.41 -5.23
N TYR A 184 -6.36 4.50 -5.76
CA TYR A 184 -5.91 3.23 -6.32
C TYR A 184 -6.62 2.93 -7.62
N LEU A 185 -5.89 2.32 -8.53
CA LEU A 185 -6.46 1.86 -9.80
C LEU A 185 -7.27 0.58 -9.57
N PHE A 186 -8.32 0.40 -10.36
CA PHE A 186 -9.12 -0.84 -10.33
C PHE A 186 -8.29 -2.08 -10.67
N ASP A 187 -7.24 -1.97 -11.49
CA ASP A 187 -6.43 -3.08 -11.95
C ASP A 187 -5.41 -3.58 -10.90
N GLN A 188 -5.08 -2.77 -9.89
CA GLN A 188 -4.02 -3.07 -8.93
C GLN A 188 -4.45 -2.95 -7.47
N PRO A 189 -5.52 -3.64 -7.05
CA PRO A 189 -5.92 -3.65 -5.66
C PRO A 189 -4.91 -4.41 -4.80
N ASN A 190 -4.53 -3.85 -3.66
CA ASN A 190 -3.68 -4.55 -2.71
C ASN A 190 -4.24 -4.46 -1.29
N ALA A 191 -4.03 -5.53 -0.51
CA ALA A 191 -4.61 -5.64 0.83
C ALA A 191 -4.12 -4.55 1.79
N TYR A 192 -2.90 -4.06 1.64
CA TYR A 192 -2.37 -2.98 2.48
C TYR A 192 -3.14 -1.68 2.27
N ALA A 193 -3.36 -1.30 1.02
CA ALA A 193 -4.11 -0.12 0.66
C ALA A 193 -5.55 -0.18 1.17
N LEU A 194 -6.20 -1.30 0.87
CA LEU A 194 -7.61 -1.54 1.21
C LEU A 194 -7.85 -1.59 2.72
N SER A 195 -6.88 -2.07 3.49
CA SER A 195 -6.98 -2.12 4.96
C SER A 195 -6.83 -0.75 5.63
N GLN A 196 -6.14 0.20 5.00
CA GLN A 196 -5.87 1.52 5.58
C GLN A 196 -7.06 2.47 5.52
N GLY A 197 -7.94 2.33 4.53
CA GLY A 197 -9.10 3.20 4.37
C GLY A 197 -10.26 2.77 5.24
N ASP A 198 -10.94 3.73 5.83
CA ASP A 198 -12.20 3.51 6.55
C ASP A 198 -13.35 3.28 5.58
N PHE A 199 -13.36 4.03 4.50
CA PHE A 199 -14.36 3.95 3.43
C PHE A 199 -13.71 3.61 2.10
N TRP A 200 -14.39 2.76 1.33
CA TRP A 200 -14.07 2.49 -0.06
C TRP A 200 -15.04 3.26 -0.92
N VAL A 201 -14.52 4.06 -1.81
CA VAL A 201 -15.31 4.97 -2.63
C VAL A 201 -14.96 4.77 -4.10
N TYR A 202 -15.97 4.76 -4.94
CA TYR A 202 -15.81 4.78 -6.40
C TYR A 202 -16.88 5.67 -7.01
N LEU A 203 -16.70 6.10 -8.24
CA LEU A 203 -17.71 6.89 -8.95
C LEU A 203 -18.79 5.99 -9.51
N LYS A 204 -20.05 6.42 -9.43
CA LYS A 204 -21.20 5.66 -9.93
C LYS A 204 -21.05 5.28 -11.41
N ARG A 205 -20.43 6.14 -12.22
CA ARG A 205 -20.12 5.86 -13.64
C ARG A 205 -19.21 4.66 -13.83
N ASP A 206 -18.34 4.36 -12.85
CA ASP A 206 -17.32 3.31 -12.89
C ASP A 206 -17.78 2.02 -12.19
N SER A 207 -19.10 1.87 -11.95
CA SER A 207 -19.69 0.71 -11.26
C SER A 207 -19.33 -0.62 -11.90
N ASP A 208 -19.25 -0.67 -13.23
CA ASP A 208 -18.94 -1.90 -13.96
C ASP A 208 -17.48 -2.32 -13.77
N LEU A 209 -16.55 -1.35 -13.73
CA LEU A 209 -15.14 -1.61 -13.41
C LEU A 209 -14.98 -2.13 -11.97
N PHE A 210 -15.73 -1.57 -11.04
CA PHE A 210 -15.73 -2.05 -9.66
C PHE A 210 -16.26 -3.49 -9.56
N LYS A 211 -17.35 -3.82 -10.25
CA LYS A 211 -17.90 -5.19 -10.33
C LYS A 211 -16.90 -6.17 -10.94
N GLN A 212 -16.21 -5.79 -12.03
CA GLN A 212 -15.19 -6.62 -12.67
C GLN A 212 -14.01 -6.89 -11.70
N MET A 213 -13.53 -5.85 -11.00
CA MET A 213 -12.48 -6.00 -9.98
C MET A 213 -12.89 -6.97 -8.88
N VAL A 214 -14.10 -6.84 -8.35
CA VAL A 214 -14.65 -7.72 -7.32
C VAL A 214 -14.83 -9.15 -7.85
N GLY A 215 -15.32 -9.31 -9.07
CA GLY A 215 -15.48 -10.61 -9.73
C GLY A 215 -14.15 -11.38 -9.87
N ALA A 216 -13.03 -10.69 -10.05
CA ALA A 216 -11.70 -11.31 -10.09
C ALA A 216 -11.24 -11.88 -8.72
N TRP A 217 -11.87 -11.47 -7.62
CA TRP A 217 -11.55 -11.96 -6.27
C TRP A 217 -12.41 -13.15 -5.85
N ILE A 218 -13.57 -13.30 -6.43
CA ILE A 218 -14.56 -14.33 -6.12
C ILE A 218 -14.35 -15.57 -6.95
#